data_6ec72a67fd3ae3e6563ed298f95f624c
#
_entry.id   6ec72a67fd3ae3e6563ed298f95f624c
#
_cell.length_a   1.000
_cell.length_b   1.000
_cell.length_c   1.000
_cell.angle_alpha   90.00
_cell.angle_beta   90.00
_cell.angle_gamma   90.00
#
_symmetry.space_group_name_H-M   'P 1'
#
loop_
_entity.id
_entity.type
_entity.pdbx_description
1 polymer ?
#
loop_
_entity_poly.entity_id
_entity_poly.type
_entity_poly.pdbx_seq_one_letter_code
_entity_poly.pdbx_strand_id
1 'polypeptide(L)'
;QDKCRGWRMCLTGCPYKKIYFNWKSGKSDKCIFCYPRIESGQPTLCSETCVGRIRYLGVMLYDADKISQAASADNEKDLYQSQLDIFLDPFDPEVIKAAEEQGIPLSVIDAAQRSPVYKMAVDWKLALPLHPEYRTLPMVWYVPPLSPIQSAADAGVLPHTGVLPDVESLRIPVQYLAN
;
A
#
# COMPACT_ATOMS: atom_id res chain seq x y z
N GLN A 1 17.99 -2.89 -16.16
CA GLN A 1 19.30 -2.75 -15.47
C GLN A 1 20.49 -2.62 -16.45
N ASP A 2 20.33 -2.93 -17.73
CA ASP A 2 21.42 -2.92 -18.71
C ASP A 2 22.08 -1.54 -18.86
N LYS A 3 21.31 -0.48 -18.75
CA LYS A 3 21.79 0.91 -18.81
C LYS A 3 22.34 1.45 -17.47
N CYS A 4 22.31 0.65 -16.38
CA CYS A 4 22.80 1.10 -15.09
C CYS A 4 24.31 1.29 -15.12
N ARG A 5 24.79 2.48 -14.67
CA ARG A 5 26.20 2.85 -14.58
C ARG A 5 26.75 2.77 -13.16
N GLY A 6 25.94 2.35 -12.21
CA GLY A 6 26.39 2.14 -10.83
C GLY A 6 26.63 3.42 -10.00
N TRP A 7 26.07 4.55 -10.38
CA TRP A 7 26.27 5.83 -9.68
C TRP A 7 25.65 5.88 -8.29
N ARG A 8 24.76 4.96 -7.97
CA ARG A 8 24.10 4.78 -6.66
C ARG A 8 23.23 5.95 -6.18
N MET A 9 23.01 6.97 -6.99
CA MET A 9 22.14 8.11 -6.64
C MET A 9 20.69 7.66 -6.34
N CYS A 10 20.22 6.61 -7.00
CA CYS A 10 18.90 6.02 -6.74
C CYS A 10 18.76 5.43 -5.34
N LEU A 11 19.85 4.99 -4.68
CA LEU A 11 19.80 4.47 -3.30
C LEU A 11 19.46 5.59 -2.31
N THR A 12 20.05 6.76 -2.51
CA THR A 12 19.78 7.93 -1.66
C THR A 12 18.45 8.56 -1.97
N GLY A 13 18.05 8.61 -3.25
CA GLY A 13 16.79 9.22 -3.70
C GLY A 13 15.53 8.41 -3.37
N CYS A 14 15.63 7.12 -3.06
CA CYS A 14 14.45 6.32 -2.75
C CYS A 14 13.99 6.55 -1.29
N PRO A 15 12.81 7.14 -1.04
CA PRO A 15 12.30 7.37 0.32
C PRO A 15 12.05 6.05 1.06
N TYR A 16 11.64 5.01 0.35
CA TYR A 16 11.38 3.68 0.90
C TYR A 16 12.64 2.85 1.17
N LYS A 17 13.83 3.31 0.71
CA LYS A 17 15.11 2.59 0.85
C LYS A 17 15.06 1.16 0.35
N LYS A 18 14.37 0.95 -0.79
CA LYS A 18 14.18 -0.38 -1.41
C LYS A 18 15.03 -0.59 -2.66
N ILE A 19 16.10 0.15 -2.80
CA ILE A 19 17.10 -0.02 -3.85
C ILE A 19 18.40 -0.49 -3.19
N TYR A 20 19.00 -1.52 -3.75
CA TYR A 20 20.21 -2.16 -3.25
C TYR A 20 21.30 -2.11 -4.32
N PHE A 21 22.54 -2.04 -3.92
CA PHE A 21 23.66 -2.10 -4.83
C PHE A 21 24.28 -3.49 -4.85
N ASN A 22 24.35 -4.07 -6.03
CA ASN A 22 24.98 -5.36 -6.23
C ASN A 22 26.46 -5.18 -6.56
N TRP A 23 27.30 -5.46 -5.59
CA TRP A 23 28.76 -5.30 -5.72
C TRP A 23 29.41 -6.25 -6.73
N LYS A 24 28.77 -7.41 -7.03
CA LYS A 24 29.28 -8.33 -8.03
C LYS A 24 29.07 -7.82 -9.45
N SER A 25 27.89 -7.24 -9.72
CA SER A 25 27.54 -6.73 -11.07
C SER A 25 27.88 -5.25 -11.25
N GLY A 26 28.17 -4.51 -10.17
CA GLY A 26 28.35 -3.06 -10.20
C GLY A 26 27.08 -2.28 -10.54
N LYS A 27 25.89 -2.88 -10.36
CA LYS A 27 24.59 -2.30 -10.74
C LYS A 27 23.67 -2.21 -9.54
N SER A 28 22.68 -1.32 -9.64
CA SER A 28 21.61 -1.20 -8.63
C SER A 28 20.47 -2.15 -8.96
N ASP A 29 20.02 -2.86 -7.95
CA ASP A 29 18.87 -3.75 -7.98
C ASP A 29 17.71 -3.19 -7.13
N LYS A 30 16.48 -3.47 -7.51
CA LYS A 30 15.28 -3.07 -6.76
C LYS A 30 14.30 -4.22 -6.63
N CYS A 31 13.32 -4.04 -5.77
CA CYS A 31 12.20 -4.97 -5.67
C CYS A 31 11.48 -5.10 -7.01
N ILE A 32 11.26 -6.33 -7.46
CA ILE A 32 10.54 -6.70 -8.68
C ILE A 32 9.12 -7.22 -8.36
N PHE A 33 8.63 -7.06 -7.14
CA PHE A 33 7.37 -7.63 -6.65
C PHE A 33 7.25 -9.15 -6.76
N CYS A 34 8.37 -9.85 -6.83
CA CYS A 34 8.40 -11.30 -7.07
C CYS A 34 7.51 -11.71 -8.26
N TYR A 35 7.53 -10.94 -9.36
CA TYR A 35 6.62 -11.17 -10.48
C TYR A 35 6.62 -12.62 -10.99
N PRO A 36 7.72 -13.39 -11.01
CA PRO A 36 7.67 -14.79 -11.44
C PRO A 36 6.81 -15.66 -10.51
N ARG A 37 6.73 -15.30 -9.21
CA ARG A 37 5.84 -16.00 -8.25
C ARG A 37 4.39 -15.59 -8.46
N ILE A 38 4.15 -14.29 -8.65
CA ILE A 38 2.78 -13.75 -8.88
C ILE A 38 2.20 -14.35 -10.16
N GLU A 39 2.96 -14.41 -11.24
CA GLU A 39 2.54 -15.05 -12.51
C GLU A 39 2.21 -16.54 -12.36
N SER A 40 2.85 -17.23 -11.41
CA SER A 40 2.53 -18.63 -11.07
C SER A 40 1.45 -18.79 -10.00
N GLY A 41 0.78 -17.70 -9.61
CA GLY A 41 -0.29 -17.72 -8.61
C GLY A 41 0.20 -17.82 -7.16
N GLN A 42 1.49 -17.58 -6.91
CA GLN A 42 2.09 -17.62 -5.56
C GLN A 42 2.18 -16.21 -4.97
N PRO A 43 2.09 -16.07 -3.63
CA PRO A 43 2.30 -14.78 -2.98
C PRO A 43 3.76 -14.33 -3.08
N THR A 44 3.99 -13.03 -2.89
CA THR A 44 5.35 -12.51 -2.78
C THR A 44 6.06 -13.11 -1.57
N LEU A 45 7.37 -13.31 -1.67
CA LEU A 45 8.16 -13.91 -0.59
C LEU A 45 8.02 -13.14 0.72
N CYS A 46 8.03 -11.81 0.66
CA CYS A 46 7.90 -10.97 1.85
C CYS A 46 6.52 -11.03 2.51
N SER A 47 5.46 -11.37 1.79
CA SER A 47 4.13 -11.62 2.36
C SER A 47 4.06 -13.01 2.97
N GLU A 48 4.62 -14.01 2.30
CA GLU A 48 4.62 -15.40 2.75
C GLU A 48 5.42 -15.59 4.04
N THR A 49 6.60 -14.97 4.12
CA THR A 49 7.49 -15.07 5.28
C THR A 49 7.12 -14.13 6.43
N CYS A 50 6.09 -13.31 6.27
CA CYS A 50 5.66 -12.40 7.33
C CYS A 50 5.01 -13.18 8.48
N VAL A 51 5.69 -13.30 9.61
CA VAL A 51 5.21 -14.04 10.79
C VAL A 51 3.89 -13.46 11.31
N GLY A 52 3.77 -12.14 11.36
CA GLY A 52 2.56 -11.44 11.80
C GLY A 52 1.41 -11.42 10.79
N ARG A 53 1.63 -11.93 9.57
CA ARG A 53 0.62 -11.89 8.49
C ARG A 53 0.03 -10.50 8.26
N ILE A 54 0.86 -9.47 8.37
CA ILE A 54 0.44 -8.06 8.29
C ILE A 54 0.59 -7.45 6.90
N ARG A 55 1.24 -8.13 5.95
CA ARG A 55 1.60 -7.56 4.64
C ARG A 55 0.81 -8.23 3.52
N TYR A 56 0.13 -7.40 2.74
CA TYR A 56 -0.74 -7.83 1.66
C TYR A 56 -0.42 -7.13 0.35
N LEU A 57 -0.47 -7.87 -0.74
CA LEU A 57 -0.44 -7.40 -2.11
C LEU A 57 -1.55 -8.09 -2.88
N GLY A 58 -2.11 -7.39 -3.85
CA GLY A 58 -3.13 -7.96 -4.72
C GLY A 58 -3.32 -7.12 -5.96
N VAL A 59 -4.06 -7.64 -6.91
CA VAL A 59 -4.48 -6.89 -8.08
C VAL A 59 -5.56 -5.90 -7.66
N MET A 60 -5.41 -4.65 -8.05
CA MET A 60 -6.39 -3.58 -7.82
C MET A 60 -6.54 -2.79 -9.11
N LEU A 61 -7.76 -2.44 -9.47
CA LEU A 61 -8.04 -1.50 -10.54
C LEU A 61 -7.86 -0.07 -10.01
N TYR A 62 -7.33 0.82 -10.82
CA TYR A 62 -7.07 2.19 -10.39
C TYR A 62 -7.22 3.19 -11.53
N ASP A 63 -7.53 4.43 -11.16
CA ASP A 63 -7.58 5.56 -12.07
C ASP A 63 -6.23 6.31 -12.05
N ALA A 64 -5.54 6.32 -13.19
CA ALA A 64 -4.23 6.94 -13.31
C ALA A 64 -4.25 8.47 -13.13
N ASP A 65 -5.34 9.13 -13.52
CA ASP A 65 -5.47 10.59 -13.41
C ASP A 65 -5.59 11.03 -11.94
N LYS A 66 -6.22 10.22 -11.11
CA LYS A 66 -6.34 10.46 -9.67
C LYS A 66 -5.01 10.36 -8.91
N ILE A 67 -4.00 9.69 -9.47
CA ILE A 67 -2.66 9.63 -8.87
C ILE A 67 -2.05 11.03 -8.74
N SER A 68 -2.15 11.84 -9.80
CA SER A 68 -1.64 13.22 -9.77
C SER A 68 -2.41 14.10 -8.79
N GLN A 69 -3.73 13.90 -8.68
CA GLN A 69 -4.58 14.61 -7.73
C GLN A 69 -4.21 14.28 -6.30
N ALA A 70 -4.05 13.00 -5.98
CA ALA A 70 -3.63 12.55 -4.66
C ALA A 70 -2.23 13.05 -4.29
N ALA A 71 -1.30 13.07 -5.26
CA ALA A 71 0.04 13.59 -5.05
C ALA A 71 0.08 15.10 -4.75
N SER A 72 -0.90 15.87 -5.26
CA SER A 72 -1.01 17.31 -5.07
C SER A 72 -1.95 17.75 -3.96
N ALA A 73 -2.46 16.81 -3.14
CA ALA A 73 -3.32 17.16 -2.03
C ALA A 73 -2.64 18.14 -1.05
N ASP A 74 -3.29 19.28 -0.77
CA ASP A 74 -2.70 20.36 0.03
C ASP A 74 -2.58 19.98 1.51
N ASN A 75 -3.56 19.25 2.02
CA ASN A 75 -3.64 18.89 3.43
C ASN A 75 -3.19 17.44 3.64
N GLU A 76 -2.23 17.25 4.55
CA GLU A 76 -1.72 15.91 4.89
C GLU A 76 -2.81 14.98 5.48
N LYS A 77 -3.83 15.53 6.13
CA LYS A 77 -4.94 14.75 6.68
C LYS A 77 -5.79 14.09 5.58
N ASP A 78 -5.82 14.67 4.39
CA ASP A 78 -6.63 14.17 3.27
C ASP A 78 -5.85 13.15 2.40
N LEU A 79 -4.53 13.03 2.62
CA LEU A 79 -3.67 12.18 1.80
C LEU A 79 -4.11 10.71 1.80
N TYR A 80 -4.50 10.19 2.96
CA TYR A 80 -4.93 8.81 3.06
C TYR A 80 -6.20 8.56 2.24
N GLN A 81 -7.21 9.41 2.41
CA GLN A 81 -8.46 9.27 1.65
C GLN A 81 -8.22 9.49 0.15
N SER A 82 -7.44 10.50 -0.21
CA SER A 82 -7.09 10.75 -1.62
C SER A 82 -6.37 9.56 -2.27
N GLN A 83 -5.55 8.84 -1.53
CA GLN A 83 -4.90 7.62 -2.02
C GLN A 83 -5.88 6.45 -2.16
N LEU A 84 -6.88 6.33 -1.28
CA LEU A 84 -7.93 5.32 -1.43
C LEU A 84 -8.82 5.60 -2.64
N ASP A 85 -9.12 6.85 -2.91
CA ASP A 85 -9.99 7.29 -4.03
C ASP A 85 -9.37 7.02 -5.41
N ILE A 86 -8.07 6.69 -5.48
CA ILE A 86 -7.40 6.24 -6.70
C ILE A 86 -7.94 4.88 -7.16
N PHE A 87 -8.34 4.02 -6.22
CA PHE A 87 -8.73 2.65 -6.50
C PHE A 87 -10.21 2.55 -6.85
N LEU A 88 -10.50 1.70 -7.84
CA LEU A 88 -11.82 1.52 -8.41
C LEU A 88 -12.42 0.19 -7.92
N ASP A 89 -13.75 0.18 -7.73
CA ASP A 89 -14.46 -1.03 -7.34
C ASP A 89 -14.43 -2.06 -8.50
N PRO A 90 -13.82 -3.23 -8.29
CA PRO A 90 -13.74 -4.25 -9.32
C PRO A 90 -15.10 -4.93 -9.61
N PHE A 91 -16.13 -4.65 -8.84
CA PHE A 91 -17.49 -5.18 -9.04
C PHE A 91 -18.42 -4.16 -9.70
N ASP A 92 -18.01 -2.91 -9.86
CA ASP A 92 -18.81 -1.89 -10.54
C ASP A 92 -18.88 -2.18 -12.05
N PRO A 93 -20.08 -2.33 -12.64
CA PRO A 93 -20.25 -2.58 -14.07
C PRO A 93 -19.64 -1.50 -14.97
N GLU A 94 -19.68 -0.24 -14.55
CA GLU A 94 -19.10 0.88 -15.32
C GLU A 94 -17.56 0.79 -15.34
N VAL A 95 -16.95 0.43 -14.21
CA VAL A 95 -15.52 0.21 -14.10
C VAL A 95 -15.07 -0.98 -14.94
N ILE A 96 -15.82 -2.08 -14.89
CA ILE A 96 -15.53 -3.28 -15.70
C ILE A 96 -15.56 -2.93 -17.19
N LYS A 97 -16.62 -2.26 -17.64
CA LYS A 97 -16.77 -1.84 -19.03
C LYS A 97 -15.64 -0.91 -19.48
N ALA A 98 -15.31 0.08 -18.68
CA ALA A 98 -14.21 0.99 -18.98
C ALA A 98 -12.85 0.27 -19.04
N ALA A 99 -12.62 -0.70 -18.16
CA ALA A 99 -11.42 -1.53 -18.16
C ALA A 99 -11.31 -2.38 -19.43
N GLU A 100 -12.40 -2.99 -19.88
CA GLU A 100 -12.46 -3.75 -21.14
C GLU A 100 -12.19 -2.85 -22.34
N GLU A 101 -12.79 -1.67 -22.40
CA GLU A 101 -12.57 -0.68 -23.47
C GLU A 101 -11.10 -0.22 -23.53
N GLN A 102 -10.41 -0.15 -22.40
CA GLN A 102 -8.98 0.14 -22.31
C GLN A 102 -8.09 -1.07 -22.63
N GLY A 103 -8.66 -2.21 -22.93
CA GLY A 103 -7.94 -3.43 -23.30
C GLY A 103 -7.35 -4.20 -22.11
N ILE A 104 -7.86 -3.99 -20.90
CA ILE A 104 -7.45 -4.78 -19.72
C ILE A 104 -8.03 -6.19 -19.88
N PRO A 105 -7.20 -7.24 -19.82
CA PRO A 105 -7.68 -8.62 -19.98
C PRO A 105 -8.69 -8.99 -18.87
N LEU A 106 -9.71 -9.76 -19.24
CA LEU A 106 -10.71 -10.27 -18.29
C LEU A 106 -10.10 -11.05 -17.12
N SER A 107 -8.98 -11.74 -17.36
CA SER A 107 -8.22 -12.44 -16.30
C SER A 107 -7.68 -11.51 -15.21
N VAL A 108 -7.36 -10.25 -15.56
CA VAL A 108 -6.90 -9.24 -14.59
C VAL A 108 -8.09 -8.70 -13.79
N ILE A 109 -9.24 -8.47 -14.45
CA ILE A 109 -10.48 -8.05 -13.79
C ILE A 109 -10.93 -9.13 -12.79
N ASP A 110 -10.97 -10.38 -13.21
CA ASP A 110 -11.30 -11.53 -12.35
C ASP A 110 -10.29 -11.67 -11.18
N ALA A 111 -9.00 -11.45 -11.42
CA ALA A 111 -8.01 -11.43 -10.36
C ALA A 111 -8.24 -10.28 -9.36
N ALA A 112 -8.66 -9.11 -9.82
CA ALA A 112 -9.01 -7.99 -8.95
C ALA A 112 -10.25 -8.29 -8.10
N GLN A 113 -11.26 -8.91 -8.68
CA GLN A 113 -12.48 -9.32 -7.96
C GLN A 113 -12.21 -10.40 -6.90
N ARG A 114 -11.30 -11.32 -7.18
CA ARG A 114 -10.89 -12.37 -6.22
C ARG A 114 -9.90 -11.87 -5.18
N SER A 115 -9.24 -10.73 -5.41
CA SER A 115 -8.28 -10.16 -4.47
C SER A 115 -8.99 -9.60 -3.23
N PRO A 116 -8.63 -10.01 -2.02
CA PRO A 116 -9.22 -9.44 -0.81
C PRO A 116 -8.70 -8.02 -0.51
N VAL A 117 -7.67 -7.56 -1.23
CA VAL A 117 -6.94 -6.32 -0.87
C VAL A 117 -7.83 -5.09 -1.05
N TYR A 118 -8.67 -5.04 -2.08
CA TYR A 118 -9.62 -3.94 -2.26
C TYR A 118 -10.54 -3.81 -1.04
N LYS A 119 -11.19 -4.91 -0.64
CA LYS A 119 -12.08 -4.94 0.54
C LYS A 119 -11.34 -4.54 1.82
N MET A 120 -10.14 -5.04 2.01
CA MET A 120 -9.34 -4.73 3.21
C MET A 120 -8.90 -3.27 3.26
N ALA A 121 -8.57 -2.68 2.12
CA ALA A 121 -8.05 -1.31 2.04
C ALA A 121 -9.17 -0.26 1.94
N VAL A 122 -10.16 -0.49 1.08
CA VAL A 122 -11.18 0.52 0.75
C VAL A 122 -12.45 0.32 1.57
N ASP A 123 -13.03 -0.88 1.57
CA ASP A 123 -14.32 -1.12 2.23
C ASP A 123 -14.19 -1.20 3.74
N TRP A 124 -13.25 -2.01 4.23
CA TRP A 124 -13.08 -2.25 5.65
C TRP A 124 -12.09 -1.31 6.33
N LYS A 125 -11.23 -0.63 5.55
CA LYS A 125 -10.18 0.28 6.02
C LYS A 125 -9.27 -0.34 7.08
N LEU A 126 -9.04 -1.65 6.99
CA LEU A 126 -8.16 -2.42 7.87
C LEU A 126 -6.71 -2.41 7.40
N ALA A 127 -6.50 -2.34 6.08
CA ALA A 127 -5.19 -2.34 5.48
C ALA A 127 -4.80 -0.92 5.06
N LEU A 128 -3.62 -0.49 5.47
CA LEU A 128 -3.14 0.88 5.34
C LEU A 128 -1.84 0.92 4.53
N PRO A 129 -1.59 1.98 3.76
CA PRO A 129 -0.28 2.22 3.16
C PRO A 129 0.75 2.53 4.25
N LEU A 130 2.00 2.09 4.06
CA LEU A 130 3.03 2.27 5.08
C LEU A 130 3.42 3.75 5.27
N HIS A 131 3.49 4.49 4.19
CA HIS A 131 3.95 5.87 4.16
C HIS A 131 3.10 6.72 3.20
N PRO A 132 1.87 7.10 3.57
CA PRO A 132 1.03 7.95 2.75
C PRO A 132 1.67 9.32 2.49
N GLU A 133 2.49 9.82 3.42
CA GLU A 133 3.22 11.08 3.31
C GLU A 133 4.21 11.14 2.14
N TYR A 134 4.61 10.00 1.57
CA TYR A 134 5.46 9.96 0.39
C TYR A 134 4.70 10.21 -0.92
N ARG A 135 3.39 10.34 -0.86
CA ARG A 135 2.51 10.73 -1.98
C ARG A 135 2.69 9.84 -3.22
N THR A 136 3.00 8.58 -3.02
CA THR A 136 3.16 7.58 -4.08
C THR A 136 1.94 6.67 -4.13
N LEU A 137 1.68 6.04 -5.29
CA LEU A 137 0.64 5.02 -5.40
C LEU A 137 0.98 3.84 -4.48
N PRO A 138 0.13 3.53 -3.49
CA PRO A 138 0.39 2.41 -2.59
C PRO A 138 0.12 1.08 -3.30
N MET A 139 1.14 0.21 -3.35
CA MET A 139 1.07 -1.12 -3.97
C MET A 139 1.17 -2.25 -2.95
N VAL A 140 1.54 -1.92 -1.71
CA VAL A 140 1.66 -2.86 -0.60
C VAL A 140 0.88 -2.30 0.58
N TRP A 141 0.04 -3.14 1.14
CA TRP A 141 -0.87 -2.79 2.22
C TRP A 141 -0.51 -3.55 3.49
N TYR A 142 -0.69 -2.89 4.62
CA TYR A 142 -0.34 -3.43 5.93
C TYR A 142 -1.55 -3.41 6.84
N VAL A 143 -1.88 -4.57 7.40
CA VAL A 143 -2.85 -4.69 8.48
C VAL A 143 -2.08 -4.57 9.79
N PRO A 144 -2.17 -3.46 10.53
CA PRO A 144 -1.46 -3.31 11.79
C PRO A 144 -2.03 -4.29 12.84
N PRO A 145 -1.19 -4.83 13.72
CA PRO A 145 -1.66 -5.61 14.84
C PRO A 145 -2.44 -4.71 15.80
N LEU A 146 -3.49 -5.23 16.40
CA LEU A 146 -4.19 -4.54 17.48
C LEU A 146 -3.19 -4.25 18.62
N SER A 147 -3.01 -2.97 18.92
CA SER A 147 -2.14 -2.56 20.03
C SER A 147 -2.89 -2.74 21.36
N PRO A 148 -2.32 -3.48 22.33
CA PRO A 148 -2.92 -3.54 23.68
C PRO A 148 -2.97 -2.18 24.36
N ILE A 149 -2.06 -1.26 24.01
CA ILE A 149 -2.07 0.13 24.48
C ILE A 149 -3.32 0.86 23.97
N GLN A 150 -3.70 0.64 22.71
CA GLN A 150 -4.90 1.22 22.14
C GLN A 150 -6.16 0.72 22.86
N SER A 151 -6.27 -0.59 23.03
CA SER A 151 -7.41 -1.18 23.74
C SER A 151 -7.51 -0.68 25.18
N ALA A 152 -6.39 -0.45 25.84
CA ALA A 152 -6.34 0.09 27.20
C ALA A 152 -6.71 1.60 27.24
N ALA A 153 -6.36 2.37 26.22
CA ALA A 153 -6.76 3.77 26.09
C ALA A 153 -8.25 3.89 25.79
N ASP A 154 -8.79 3.08 24.88
CA ASP A 154 -10.21 3.06 24.54
C ASP A 154 -11.09 2.60 25.73
N ALA A 155 -10.56 1.69 26.56
CA ALA A 155 -11.19 1.26 27.79
C ALA A 155 -11.07 2.27 28.95
N GLY A 156 -10.39 3.41 28.74
CA GLY A 156 -10.18 4.44 29.78
C GLY A 156 -9.25 4.01 30.91
N VAL A 157 -8.49 2.93 30.73
CA VAL A 157 -7.54 2.42 31.72
C VAL A 157 -6.25 3.23 31.76
N LEU A 158 -5.87 3.82 30.62
CA LEU A 158 -4.72 4.71 30.51
C LEU A 158 -5.17 6.17 30.43
N PRO A 159 -4.58 7.06 31.25
CA PRO A 159 -4.87 8.48 31.12
C PRO A 159 -4.41 9.00 29.77
N HIS A 160 -5.23 9.77 29.09
CA HIS A 160 -4.93 10.44 27.82
C HIS A 160 -3.83 11.52 27.95
N THR A 161 -3.12 11.59 29.06
CA THR A 161 -2.19 12.67 29.37
C THR A 161 -0.75 12.19 29.42
N GLY A 162 0.02 12.65 28.47
CA GLY A 162 1.45 12.94 28.61
C GLY A 162 2.44 11.83 28.30
N VAL A 163 2.07 10.58 28.19
CA VAL A 163 3.01 9.45 27.89
C VAL A 163 2.70 8.77 26.55
N LEU A 164 1.46 8.83 26.12
CA LEU A 164 1.09 8.37 24.77
C LEU A 164 1.04 9.57 23.84
N PRO A 165 1.61 9.46 22.64
CA PRO A 165 1.41 10.48 21.64
C PRO A 165 -0.10 10.67 21.43
N ASP A 166 -0.52 11.90 21.25
CA ASP A 166 -1.90 12.22 20.90
C ASP A 166 -2.28 11.37 19.69
N VAL A 167 -3.51 10.84 19.71
CA VAL A 167 -4.06 10.00 18.63
C VAL A 167 -3.87 10.68 17.27
N GLU A 168 -3.96 12.00 17.20
CA GLU A 168 -3.73 12.79 16.00
C GLU A 168 -2.26 12.81 15.55
N SER A 169 -1.31 12.55 16.45
CA SER A 169 0.11 12.53 16.16
C SER A 169 0.61 11.16 15.68
N LEU A 170 -0.20 10.13 15.79
CA LEU A 170 0.11 8.82 15.20
C LEU A 170 0.01 8.92 13.68
N ARG A 171 1.02 8.41 12.98
CA ARG A 171 1.04 8.34 11.51
C ARG A 171 -0.14 7.56 10.93
N ILE A 172 -0.71 6.66 11.72
CA ILE A 172 -1.91 5.90 11.39
C ILE A 172 -3.01 6.40 12.33
N PRO A 173 -4.00 7.14 11.82
CA PRO A 173 -5.12 7.58 12.64
C PRO A 173 -5.86 6.39 13.23
N VAL A 174 -6.01 6.37 14.55
CA VAL A 174 -6.63 5.26 15.31
C VAL A 174 -8.07 4.99 14.89
N GLN A 175 -8.78 6.00 14.42
CA GLN A 175 -10.14 5.84 13.87
C GLN A 175 -10.22 4.81 12.74
N TYR A 176 -9.13 4.52 12.04
CA TYR A 176 -9.06 3.49 11.02
C TYR A 176 -8.73 2.09 11.57
N LEU A 177 -8.32 2.02 12.83
CA LEU A 177 -8.05 0.74 13.52
C LEU A 177 -9.23 0.27 14.35
N ALA A 178 -10.22 1.14 14.59
CA ALA A 178 -11.37 0.88 15.46
C ALA A 178 -12.62 0.34 14.71
N ASN A 179 -12.53 0.08 13.40
CA ASN A 179 -13.61 -0.48 12.58
C ASN A 179 -13.33 -1.98 12.29
#